data_5289111a01853acdc8b53621cb1e32a7
#
_entry.id   5289111a01853acdc8b53621cb1e32a7
#
_cell.length_a   1.000
_cell.length_b   1.000
_cell.length_c   1.000
_cell.angle_alpha   90.00
_cell.angle_beta   90.00
_cell.angle_gamma   90.00
#
_symmetry.space_group_name_H-M   'P 1'
#
loop_
_entity.id
_entity.type
_entity.pdbx_description
1 polymer ?
#
loop_
_entity_poly.entity_id
_entity_poly.type
_entity_poly.pdbx_seq_one_letter_code
_entity_poly.pdbx_strand_id
1 'polypeptide(L)'
;ATTEIYTLSLHDALPIWLFGKKKKDKKDEKIEELTDMVKRQMAEFDNFRKRTEKEKASMYQIGAREIVEKILPVVDNFERGLAMIPEDEKENPVATGMAQIYKQLMTAFDEIGVKAIEAVGQEFNPDFHNAVMHVEDEEVEENIIVEEFQKGYMYKDYVVRHSMVKVAN
;
A
#
# COMPACT_ATOMS: atom_id res chain seq x y z
N ALA A 1 49.36 49.75 63.33
CA ALA A 1 49.25 48.90 62.13
C ALA A 1 48.60 47.58 62.50
N THR A 2 47.30 47.47 62.23
CA THR A 2 46.50 46.28 62.56
C THR A 2 46.50 45.36 61.34
N THR A 3 47.12 44.21 61.43
CA THR A 3 47.17 43.19 60.41
C THR A 3 45.94 42.32 60.57
N GLU A 4 44.94 42.53 59.68
CA GLU A 4 43.80 41.64 59.60
C GLU A 4 44.24 40.36 58.84
N ILE A 5 44.24 39.26 59.58
CA ILE A 5 44.48 37.91 59.06
C ILE A 5 43.13 37.42 58.56
N TYR A 6 42.94 37.45 57.23
CA TYR A 6 41.83 36.78 56.61
C TYR A 6 42.02 35.25 56.69
N THR A 7 41.34 34.64 57.67
CA THR A 7 41.23 33.18 57.72
C THR A 7 40.29 32.70 56.56
N LEU A 8 40.89 32.39 55.42
CA LEU A 8 40.19 31.64 54.37
C LEU A 8 39.72 30.31 54.95
N SER A 9 38.42 30.14 55.04
CA SER A 9 37.80 28.88 55.46
C SER A 9 38.33 27.76 54.56
N LEU A 10 38.90 26.71 55.14
CA LEU A 10 39.38 25.52 54.47
C LEU A 10 38.27 24.83 53.64
N HIS A 11 37.03 25.30 53.74
CA HIS A 11 35.86 24.78 53.03
C HIS A 11 35.77 25.27 51.57
N ASP A 12 36.41 26.46 51.29
CA ASP A 12 36.32 27.06 49.93
C ASP A 12 37.43 26.59 48.98
N ALA A 13 38.40 25.82 49.47
CA ALA A 13 39.58 25.40 48.75
C ALA A 13 39.56 23.91 48.29
N LEU A 14 38.53 23.15 48.62
CA LEU A 14 38.46 21.73 48.24
C LEU A 14 37.75 21.57 46.91
N PRO A 15 38.37 20.92 45.91
CA PRO A 15 37.73 20.68 44.63
C PRO A 15 36.50 19.80 44.79
N ILE A 16 35.43 20.16 44.07
CA ILE A 16 34.09 19.51 44.11
C ILE A 16 34.14 17.98 43.91
N TRP A 17 35.20 17.43 43.34
CA TRP A 17 35.35 15.98 43.16
C TRP A 17 35.63 15.21 44.47
N LEU A 18 35.97 15.88 45.58
CA LEU A 18 36.18 15.25 46.87
C LEU A 18 34.88 15.01 47.65
N PHE A 19 33.79 15.66 47.28
CA PHE A 19 32.46 15.34 47.80
C PHE A 19 31.96 14.10 47.05
N GLY A 20 32.20 12.93 47.65
CA GLY A 20 31.82 11.64 47.12
C GLY A 20 30.39 11.65 46.63
N LYS A 21 30.13 10.92 45.49
CA LYS A 21 28.83 10.69 44.90
C LYS A 21 27.78 10.56 46.01
N LYS A 22 26.84 11.54 46.08
CA LYS A 22 25.66 11.44 46.92
C LYS A 22 25.08 10.05 46.73
N LYS A 23 24.97 9.25 47.80
CA LYS A 23 24.26 7.98 47.74
C LYS A 23 22.87 8.28 47.19
N LYS A 24 22.57 7.75 46.00
CA LYS A 24 21.22 7.87 45.41
C LYS A 24 20.22 7.47 46.49
N ASP A 25 19.27 8.35 46.76
CA ASP A 25 18.20 8.05 47.72
C ASP A 25 17.32 6.98 47.05
N LYS A 26 16.74 6.06 47.82
CA LYS A 26 15.84 5.01 47.33
C LYS A 26 14.67 5.58 46.49
N LYS A 27 14.35 6.85 46.73
CA LYS A 27 13.34 7.58 45.92
C LYS A 27 13.86 7.95 44.52
N ASP A 28 15.12 8.36 44.43
CA ASP A 28 15.74 8.72 43.15
C ASP A 28 15.89 7.48 42.25
N GLU A 29 16.28 6.35 42.82
CA GLU A 29 16.35 5.06 42.11
C GLU A 29 14.99 4.66 41.58
N LYS A 30 13.93 4.81 42.39
CA LYS A 30 12.57 4.47 41.95
C LYS A 30 12.01 5.41 40.91
N ILE A 31 12.37 6.70 40.93
CA ILE A 31 12.00 7.68 39.90
C ILE A 31 12.70 7.34 38.57
N GLU A 32 13.99 6.96 38.63
CA GLU A 32 14.73 6.56 37.42
C GLU A 32 14.13 5.29 36.80
N GLU A 33 13.84 4.27 37.62
CA GLU A 33 13.18 3.03 37.18
C GLU A 33 11.81 3.29 36.53
N LEU A 34 10.97 4.12 37.19
CA LEU A 34 9.66 4.49 36.62
C LEU A 34 9.80 5.32 35.36
N THR A 35 10.78 6.21 35.30
CA THR A 35 11.04 7.02 34.10
C THR A 35 11.46 6.15 32.93
N ASP A 36 12.32 5.16 33.17
CA ASP A 36 12.73 4.22 32.10
C ASP A 36 11.59 3.30 31.67
N MET A 37 10.75 2.88 32.63
CA MET A 37 9.53 2.13 32.31
C MET A 37 8.58 2.94 31.42
N VAL A 38 8.32 4.21 31.77
CA VAL A 38 7.47 5.10 30.96
C VAL A 38 8.06 5.32 29.59
N LYS A 39 9.36 5.59 29.46
CA LYS A 39 10.02 5.74 28.15
C LYS A 39 9.86 4.49 27.29
N ARG A 40 10.02 3.31 27.88
CA ARG A 40 9.84 2.03 27.17
C ARG A 40 8.40 1.87 26.71
N GLN A 41 7.43 2.12 27.60
CA GLN A 41 6.00 2.02 27.24
C GLN A 41 5.61 3.03 26.16
N MET A 42 6.16 4.25 26.19
CA MET A 42 5.92 5.23 25.13
C MET A 42 6.46 4.75 23.78
N ALA A 43 7.67 4.18 23.76
CA ALA A 43 8.24 3.63 22.54
C ALA A 43 7.43 2.43 22.01
N GLU A 44 6.98 1.54 22.90
CA GLU A 44 6.11 0.42 22.55
C GLU A 44 4.76 0.90 22.01
N PHE A 45 4.17 1.92 22.63
CA PHE A 45 2.91 2.51 22.17
C PHE A 45 3.05 3.18 20.80
N ASP A 46 4.13 3.92 20.56
CA ASP A 46 4.40 4.52 19.25
C ASP A 46 4.58 3.46 18.16
N ASN A 47 5.27 2.37 18.45
CA ASN A 47 5.42 1.25 17.55
C ASN A 47 4.07 0.55 17.28
N PHE A 48 3.28 0.35 18.32
CA PHE A 48 1.92 -0.21 18.21
C PHE A 48 1.03 0.68 17.32
N ARG A 49 1.04 2.00 17.58
CA ARG A 49 0.25 2.94 16.77
C ARG A 49 0.63 2.89 15.29
N LYS A 50 1.93 2.96 14.98
CA LYS A 50 2.42 2.86 13.59
C LYS A 50 2.02 1.55 12.92
N ARG A 51 2.08 0.44 13.66
CA ARG A 51 1.65 -0.86 13.14
C ARG A 51 0.16 -0.88 12.89
N THR A 52 -0.66 -0.42 13.84
CA THR A 52 -2.12 -0.39 13.70
C THR A 52 -2.58 0.51 12.55
N GLU A 53 -1.91 1.65 12.33
CA GLU A 53 -2.20 2.52 11.18
C GLU A 53 -1.93 1.81 9.84
N LYS A 54 -0.82 1.08 9.75
CA LYS A 54 -0.52 0.26 8.57
C LYS A 54 -1.52 -0.88 8.36
N GLU A 55 -1.88 -1.58 9.44
CA GLU A 55 -2.86 -2.66 9.41
C GLU A 55 -4.24 -2.14 8.95
N LYS A 56 -4.69 -0.99 9.48
CA LYS A 56 -5.93 -0.34 9.03
C LYS A 56 -5.89 0.01 7.54
N ALA A 57 -4.82 0.63 7.08
CA ALA A 57 -4.67 0.97 5.66
C ALA A 57 -4.71 -0.28 4.77
N SER A 58 -4.04 -1.36 5.19
CA SER A 58 -4.08 -2.65 4.49
C SER A 58 -5.49 -3.26 4.48
N MET A 59 -6.22 -3.21 5.59
CA MET A 59 -7.61 -3.71 5.66
C MET A 59 -8.54 -2.96 4.70
N TYR A 60 -8.40 -1.64 4.58
CA TYR A 60 -9.16 -0.85 3.59
C TYR A 60 -8.85 -1.28 2.15
N GLN A 61 -7.58 -1.54 1.85
CA GLN A 61 -7.17 -1.99 0.51
C GLN A 61 -7.72 -3.38 0.20
N ILE A 62 -7.67 -4.30 1.16
CA ILE A 62 -8.22 -5.66 1.02
C ILE A 62 -9.72 -5.59 0.78
N GLY A 63 -10.46 -4.83 1.59
CA GLY A 63 -11.91 -4.69 1.42
C GLY A 63 -12.30 -4.05 0.09
N ALA A 64 -11.58 -3.01 -0.36
CA ALA A 64 -11.81 -2.41 -1.66
C ALA A 64 -11.54 -3.39 -2.81
N ARG A 65 -10.45 -4.17 -2.73
CA ARG A 65 -10.12 -5.21 -3.69
C ARG A 65 -11.22 -6.27 -3.80
N GLU A 66 -11.74 -6.77 -2.67
CA GLU A 66 -12.82 -7.75 -2.67
C GLU A 66 -14.10 -7.23 -3.34
N ILE A 67 -14.45 -5.96 -3.10
CA ILE A 67 -15.61 -5.33 -3.75
C ILE A 67 -15.38 -5.23 -5.25
N VAL A 68 -14.22 -4.74 -5.68
CA VAL A 68 -13.88 -4.64 -7.11
C VAL A 68 -13.96 -6.02 -7.76
N GLU A 69 -13.36 -7.05 -7.17
CA GLU A 69 -13.38 -8.43 -7.68
C GLU A 69 -14.82 -8.93 -7.90
N LYS A 70 -15.75 -8.61 -7.00
CA LYS A 70 -17.17 -8.97 -7.13
C LYS A 70 -17.91 -8.20 -8.23
N ILE A 71 -17.43 -7.00 -8.58
CA ILE A 71 -18.02 -6.18 -9.64
C ILE A 71 -17.48 -6.57 -11.03
N LEU A 72 -16.24 -7.07 -11.14
CA LEU A 72 -15.62 -7.41 -12.42
C LEU A 72 -16.48 -8.30 -13.33
N PRO A 73 -17.22 -9.33 -12.84
CA PRO A 73 -18.11 -10.10 -13.71
C PRO A 73 -19.22 -9.26 -14.36
N VAL A 74 -19.64 -8.17 -13.71
CA VAL A 74 -20.63 -7.24 -14.31
C VAL A 74 -19.98 -6.46 -15.43
N VAL A 75 -18.73 -5.99 -15.22
CA VAL A 75 -17.94 -5.31 -16.26
C VAL A 75 -17.75 -6.21 -17.48
N ASP A 76 -17.35 -7.48 -17.26
CA ASP A 76 -17.18 -8.47 -18.34
C ASP A 76 -18.48 -8.68 -19.14
N ASN A 77 -19.62 -8.70 -18.45
CA ASN A 77 -20.92 -8.83 -19.11
C ASN A 77 -21.29 -7.57 -19.92
N PHE A 78 -20.95 -6.38 -19.43
CA PHE A 78 -21.12 -5.14 -20.22
C PHE A 78 -20.26 -5.15 -21.47
N GLU A 79 -18.97 -5.51 -21.36
CA GLU A 79 -18.06 -5.60 -22.50
C GLU A 79 -18.57 -6.60 -23.53
N ARG A 80 -18.95 -7.79 -23.08
CA ARG A 80 -19.51 -8.82 -23.96
C ARG A 80 -20.81 -8.37 -24.63
N GLY A 81 -21.70 -7.72 -23.86
CA GLY A 81 -22.95 -7.19 -24.40
C GLY A 81 -22.72 -6.12 -25.47
N LEU A 82 -21.79 -5.19 -25.22
CA LEU A 82 -21.44 -4.14 -26.17
C LEU A 82 -20.75 -4.71 -27.43
N ALA A 83 -19.91 -5.75 -27.28
CA ALA A 83 -19.24 -6.41 -28.39
C ALA A 83 -20.21 -7.19 -29.29
N MET A 84 -21.35 -7.63 -28.75
CA MET A 84 -22.40 -8.36 -29.51
C MET A 84 -23.34 -7.45 -30.32
N ILE A 85 -23.28 -6.13 -30.11
CA ILE A 85 -24.14 -5.18 -30.83
C ILE A 85 -23.66 -5.08 -32.28
N PRO A 86 -24.53 -5.37 -33.28
CA PRO A 86 -24.20 -5.20 -34.67
C PRO A 86 -23.83 -3.75 -34.99
N GLU A 87 -22.99 -3.53 -36.00
CA GLU A 87 -22.53 -2.20 -36.42
C GLU A 87 -23.68 -1.24 -36.77
N ASP A 88 -24.73 -1.76 -37.40
CA ASP A 88 -25.92 -1.02 -37.79
C ASP A 88 -26.84 -0.64 -36.61
N GLU A 89 -26.67 -1.29 -35.45
CA GLU A 89 -27.43 -1.01 -34.24
C GLU A 89 -26.66 -0.23 -33.20
N LYS A 90 -25.40 0.10 -33.43
CA LYS A 90 -24.56 0.87 -32.48
C LYS A 90 -25.11 2.27 -32.14
N GLU A 91 -25.84 2.87 -33.07
CA GLU A 91 -26.49 4.18 -32.88
C GLU A 91 -27.85 4.07 -32.21
N ASN A 92 -28.34 2.89 -31.89
CA ASN A 92 -29.57 2.68 -31.15
C ASN A 92 -29.45 3.36 -29.76
N PRO A 93 -30.48 4.09 -29.29
CA PRO A 93 -30.48 4.75 -28.00
C PRO A 93 -30.14 3.83 -26.81
N VAL A 94 -30.54 2.55 -26.89
CA VAL A 94 -30.21 1.56 -25.83
C VAL A 94 -28.72 1.20 -25.87
N ALA A 95 -28.14 0.95 -27.04
CA ALA A 95 -26.74 0.66 -27.23
C ALA A 95 -25.86 1.83 -26.76
N THR A 96 -26.22 3.04 -27.19
CA THR A 96 -25.55 4.28 -26.76
C THR A 96 -25.65 4.47 -25.24
N GLY A 97 -26.81 4.23 -24.63
CA GLY A 97 -27.00 4.30 -23.19
C GLY A 97 -26.14 3.29 -22.43
N MET A 98 -26.05 2.05 -22.90
CA MET A 98 -25.18 1.02 -22.32
C MET A 98 -23.69 1.42 -22.41
N ALA A 99 -23.25 1.95 -23.56
CA ALA A 99 -21.87 2.42 -23.72
C ALA A 99 -21.54 3.59 -22.79
N GLN A 100 -22.49 4.50 -22.57
CA GLN A 100 -22.33 5.61 -21.61
C GLN A 100 -22.21 5.11 -20.18
N ILE A 101 -23.03 4.14 -19.76
CA ILE A 101 -22.98 3.53 -18.42
C ILE A 101 -21.63 2.84 -18.23
N TYR A 102 -21.19 2.06 -19.22
CA TYR A 102 -19.88 1.40 -19.17
C TYR A 102 -18.74 2.42 -19.05
N LYS A 103 -18.75 3.47 -19.86
CA LYS A 103 -17.76 4.55 -19.78
C LYS A 103 -17.73 5.22 -18.39
N GLN A 104 -18.90 5.51 -17.84
CA GLN A 104 -19.01 6.09 -16.50
C GLN A 104 -18.45 5.16 -15.42
N LEU A 105 -18.72 3.85 -15.52
CA LEU A 105 -18.19 2.84 -14.61
C LEU A 105 -16.67 2.77 -14.69
N MET A 106 -16.09 2.78 -15.89
CA MET A 106 -14.64 2.76 -16.09
C MET A 106 -13.98 4.05 -15.57
N THR A 107 -14.63 5.22 -15.74
CA THR A 107 -14.16 6.47 -15.16
C THR A 107 -14.15 6.39 -13.62
N ALA A 108 -15.20 5.86 -13.02
CA ALA A 108 -15.27 5.68 -11.56
C ALA A 108 -14.19 4.70 -11.06
N PHE A 109 -13.87 3.66 -11.83
CA PHE A 109 -12.76 2.74 -11.53
C PHE A 109 -11.41 3.47 -11.54
N ASP A 110 -11.15 4.29 -12.55
CA ASP A 110 -9.92 5.09 -12.62
C ASP A 110 -9.79 6.04 -11.44
N GLU A 111 -10.87 6.72 -11.04
CA GLU A 111 -10.89 7.65 -9.88
C GLU A 111 -10.53 6.97 -8.56
N ILE A 112 -10.94 5.72 -8.35
CA ILE A 112 -10.60 4.94 -7.15
C ILE A 112 -9.25 4.22 -7.26
N GLY A 113 -8.61 4.26 -8.45
CA GLY A 113 -7.30 3.65 -8.72
C GLY A 113 -7.38 2.19 -9.17
N VAL A 114 -8.49 1.78 -9.77
CA VAL A 114 -8.62 0.50 -10.48
C VAL A 114 -8.29 0.72 -11.95
N LYS A 115 -7.35 -0.05 -12.48
CA LYS A 115 -6.90 0.04 -13.88
C LYS A 115 -6.93 -1.32 -14.54
N ALA A 116 -7.31 -1.34 -15.81
CA ALA A 116 -7.17 -2.53 -16.64
C ALA A 116 -5.68 -2.82 -16.89
N ILE A 117 -5.31 -4.09 -16.93
CA ILE A 117 -3.98 -4.54 -17.32
C ILE A 117 -3.93 -4.53 -18.85
N GLU A 118 -2.95 -3.84 -19.43
CA GLU A 118 -2.71 -3.88 -20.87
C GLU A 118 -1.97 -5.18 -21.19
N ALA A 119 -2.63 -6.11 -21.86
CA ALA A 119 -2.08 -7.43 -22.11
C ALA A 119 -1.71 -7.65 -23.59
N VAL A 120 -2.59 -7.31 -24.53
CA VAL A 120 -2.40 -7.62 -25.95
C VAL A 120 -1.19 -6.89 -26.53
N GLY A 121 -0.30 -7.63 -27.19
CA GLY A 121 0.94 -7.11 -27.76
C GLY A 121 2.07 -6.89 -26.76
N GLN A 122 1.88 -7.26 -25.48
CA GLN A 122 2.90 -7.22 -24.45
C GLN A 122 3.53 -8.61 -24.26
N GLU A 123 4.74 -8.62 -23.69
CA GLU A 123 5.39 -9.86 -23.27
C GLU A 123 4.61 -10.48 -22.09
N PHE A 124 4.44 -11.79 -22.10
CA PHE A 124 3.77 -12.52 -21.04
C PHE A 124 4.52 -12.37 -19.72
N ASN A 125 3.80 -11.92 -18.69
CA ASN A 125 4.31 -11.81 -17.34
C ASN A 125 3.37 -12.56 -16.36
N PRO A 126 3.86 -13.62 -15.67
CA PRO A 126 3.04 -14.39 -14.74
C PRO A 126 2.45 -13.60 -13.58
N ASP A 127 3.04 -12.45 -13.22
CA ASP A 127 2.55 -11.60 -12.14
C ASP A 127 1.23 -10.90 -12.51
N PHE A 128 0.96 -10.71 -13.81
CA PHE A 128 -0.21 -9.98 -14.31
C PHE A 128 -1.12 -10.82 -15.19
N HIS A 129 -0.57 -11.86 -15.83
CA HIS A 129 -1.24 -12.61 -16.87
C HIS A 129 -1.35 -14.10 -16.51
N ASN A 130 -2.44 -14.71 -16.96
CA ASN A 130 -2.67 -16.15 -16.87
C ASN A 130 -2.84 -16.70 -18.28
N ALA A 131 -1.83 -17.41 -18.79
CA ALA A 131 -1.87 -18.06 -20.09
C ALA A 131 -2.79 -19.27 -20.04
N VAL A 132 -3.93 -19.19 -20.73
CA VAL A 132 -4.91 -20.29 -20.83
C VAL A 132 -4.79 -21.05 -22.11
N MET A 133 -4.13 -20.46 -23.13
CA MET A 133 -3.93 -21.06 -24.44
C MET A 133 -2.61 -20.60 -25.03
N HIS A 134 -1.97 -21.50 -25.80
CA HIS A 134 -0.81 -21.21 -26.62
C HIS A 134 -1.17 -21.37 -28.10
N VAL A 135 -0.53 -20.61 -28.96
CA VAL A 135 -0.66 -20.70 -30.42
C VAL A 135 0.73 -20.61 -31.05
N GLU A 136 0.98 -21.44 -32.04
CA GLU A 136 2.14 -21.29 -32.92
C GLU A 136 1.79 -20.22 -33.97
N ASP A 137 2.49 -19.09 -33.91
CA ASP A 137 2.30 -17.97 -34.84
C ASP A 137 3.67 -17.47 -35.30
N GLU A 138 3.98 -17.71 -36.57
CA GLU A 138 5.26 -17.34 -37.18
C GLU A 138 5.43 -15.82 -37.38
N GLU A 139 4.34 -15.04 -37.27
CA GLU A 139 4.32 -13.59 -37.48
C GLU A 139 4.60 -12.81 -36.16
N VAL A 140 4.53 -13.47 -35.00
CA VAL A 140 4.66 -12.86 -33.68
C VAL A 140 5.82 -13.49 -32.93
N GLU A 141 6.57 -12.70 -32.19
CA GLU A 141 7.67 -13.18 -31.36
C GLU A 141 7.17 -14.11 -30.24
N GLU A 142 8.04 -15.05 -29.83
CA GLU A 142 7.74 -15.95 -28.71
C GLU A 142 7.39 -15.18 -27.43
N ASN A 143 6.47 -15.72 -26.65
CA ASN A 143 5.98 -15.13 -25.38
C ASN A 143 5.19 -13.82 -25.53
N ILE A 144 4.80 -13.40 -26.70
CA ILE A 144 3.91 -12.25 -26.88
C ILE A 144 2.44 -12.65 -26.74
N ILE A 145 1.67 -11.81 -26.07
CA ILE A 145 0.22 -12.01 -25.90
C ILE A 145 -0.51 -11.60 -27.18
N VAL A 146 -1.12 -12.57 -27.83
CA VAL A 146 -1.84 -12.39 -29.10
C VAL A 146 -3.28 -11.97 -28.86
N GLU A 147 -3.92 -12.54 -27.85
CA GLU A 147 -5.34 -12.33 -27.57
C GLU A 147 -5.61 -12.31 -26.07
N GLU A 148 -6.55 -11.49 -25.65
CA GLU A 148 -7.03 -11.41 -24.28
C GLU A 148 -8.49 -11.85 -24.22
N PHE A 149 -8.76 -12.99 -23.58
CA PHE A 149 -10.12 -13.52 -23.42
C PHE A 149 -10.89 -12.85 -22.29
N GLN A 150 -10.16 -12.41 -21.25
CA GLN A 150 -10.76 -11.74 -20.11
C GLN A 150 -9.77 -10.73 -19.56
N LYS A 151 -10.20 -9.49 -19.43
CA LYS A 151 -9.37 -8.39 -18.94
C LYS A 151 -8.98 -8.58 -17.48
N GLY A 152 -7.70 -8.42 -17.23
CA GLY A 152 -7.16 -8.29 -15.88
C GLY A 152 -7.33 -6.88 -15.33
N TYR A 153 -7.36 -6.77 -14.02
CA TYR A 153 -7.49 -5.49 -13.33
C TYR A 153 -6.56 -5.40 -12.14
N MET A 154 -5.99 -4.22 -11.93
CA MET A 154 -5.21 -3.86 -10.76
C MET A 154 -5.95 -2.82 -9.94
N TYR A 155 -5.81 -2.91 -8.61
CA TYR A 155 -6.18 -1.84 -7.70
C TYR A 155 -4.92 -1.28 -7.07
N LYS A 156 -4.53 -0.08 -7.48
CA LYS A 156 -3.23 0.54 -7.12
C LYS A 156 -2.08 -0.40 -7.50
N ASP A 157 -1.34 -0.92 -6.50
CA ASP A 157 -0.18 -1.79 -6.69
C ASP A 157 -0.53 -3.29 -6.59
N TYR A 158 -1.82 -3.64 -6.44
CA TYR A 158 -2.25 -5.03 -6.25
C TYR A 158 -3.06 -5.54 -7.42
N VAL A 159 -2.72 -6.72 -7.90
CA VAL A 159 -3.52 -7.43 -8.90
C VAL A 159 -4.80 -7.92 -8.23
N VAL A 160 -5.95 -7.47 -8.76
CA VAL A 160 -7.29 -7.93 -8.36
C VAL A 160 -7.62 -9.22 -9.09
N ARG A 161 -7.38 -9.22 -10.42
CA ARG A 161 -7.59 -10.36 -11.30
C ARG A 161 -6.57 -10.32 -12.45
N HIS A 162 -5.92 -11.44 -12.72
CA HIS A 162 -5.01 -11.59 -13.86
C HIS A 162 -5.79 -11.57 -15.17
N SER A 163 -5.18 -11.04 -16.24
CA SER A 163 -5.70 -11.16 -17.58
C SER A 163 -5.62 -12.61 -18.04
N MET A 164 -6.70 -13.16 -18.57
CA MET A 164 -6.68 -14.48 -19.23
C MET A 164 -6.29 -14.30 -20.69
N VAL A 165 -5.14 -14.84 -21.06
CA VAL A 165 -4.49 -14.53 -22.33
C VAL A 165 -4.13 -15.77 -23.12
N LYS A 166 -3.95 -15.54 -24.44
CA LYS A 166 -3.37 -16.48 -25.39
C LYS A 166 -2.00 -15.97 -25.80
N VAL A 167 -1.01 -16.81 -25.71
CA VAL A 167 0.40 -16.46 -25.90
C VAL A 167 0.94 -17.15 -27.15
N ALA A 168 1.72 -16.43 -27.95
CA ALA A 168 2.50 -17.00 -29.05
C ALA A 168 3.66 -17.83 -28.51
N ASN A 169 3.94 -18.95 -29.18
CA ASN A 169 4.97 -19.92 -28.74
C ASN A 169 5.99 -20.11 -29.84
#